data_1d7cb0564f926791e46a7ddda964c29e
#
_entry.id   1d7cb0564f926791e46a7ddda964c29e
#
_cell.length_a   1.000
_cell.length_b   1.000
_cell.length_c   1.000
_cell.angle_alpha   90.00
_cell.angle_beta   90.00
_cell.angle_gamma   90.00
#
_symmetry.space_group_name_H-M   'P 1'
#
loop_
_entity.id
_entity.type
_entity.pdbx_description
1 polymer ?
#
loop_
_entity_poly.entity_id
_entity_poly.type
_entity_poly.pdbx_seq_one_letter_code
_entity_poly.pdbx_strand_id
1 'polypeptide(L)'
;MIIRTMTMRRCTLCRPLIVLMFCLTSLSGLVAQAAPIMPADTIPSAIMYRISGKGLTKPSYLFGALHVLPHEFVTRSRAFMNIASGVDRIVTEVDVRQLEAFNRKNEASSKALMEQLLPHITLPADSQMQVVSPEAFHLVDSLILHHHLAHYISGADSCWWRYDPGVIALPMQQMGLYMFKVMGYRRMGMSPESKSQVIDLYMGTLADSLHKEYAQLESFEYQKEMLPSLIMDFSEVKIDSTFLSNFRTNIASMGNVAERAILLSAVLSGLDASSADWDRFLTAYMAQDSRGVVEVMAKSNGEAFEQAADKLEISPRNKRWLKVMRPMMQQKPTLFVVGLFHLTGVPSDPGILEALHQEGYTIEAVRL
;
A
#
# COMPACT_ATOMS: atom_id res chain seq x y z
N MET A 1 36.92 2.71 -31.99
CA MET A 1 37.28 2.41 -30.60
C MET A 1 37.22 3.73 -29.81
N ILE A 2 36.04 4.09 -29.31
CA ILE A 2 35.86 5.26 -28.43
C ILE A 2 34.96 4.77 -27.28
N ILE A 3 35.63 4.48 -26.17
CA ILE A 3 34.98 4.16 -24.92
C ILE A 3 34.48 5.50 -24.35
N ARG A 4 33.20 5.78 -24.45
CA ARG A 4 32.57 6.87 -23.70
C ARG A 4 32.31 6.37 -22.27
N THR A 5 33.07 6.91 -21.33
CA THR A 5 32.78 6.87 -19.89
C THR A 5 31.45 7.53 -19.66
N MET A 6 30.40 6.72 -19.48
CA MET A 6 29.08 7.20 -19.01
C MET A 6 29.16 7.42 -17.50
N THR A 7 29.17 8.67 -17.12
CA THR A 7 28.95 9.11 -15.74
C THR A 7 27.66 8.48 -15.21
N MET A 8 27.78 7.75 -14.11
CA MET A 8 26.66 7.23 -13.32
C MET A 8 25.72 8.38 -12.94
N ARG A 9 24.65 8.56 -13.69
CA ARG A 9 23.54 9.40 -13.25
C ARG A 9 22.85 8.70 -12.06
N ARG A 10 22.62 9.47 -11.01
CA ARG A 10 22.05 9.07 -9.73
C ARG A 10 20.85 8.16 -9.91
N CYS A 11 21.04 6.90 -9.57
CA CYS A 11 19.97 5.92 -9.44
C CYS A 11 19.05 6.37 -8.29
N THR A 12 17.83 6.76 -8.60
CA THR A 12 16.77 7.01 -7.62
C THR A 12 16.08 5.69 -7.24
N LEU A 13 16.85 4.62 -7.16
CA LEU A 13 16.42 3.31 -6.69
C LEU A 13 16.22 3.35 -5.18
N CYS A 14 15.15 2.76 -4.75
CA CYS A 14 14.76 2.56 -3.36
C CYS A 14 14.13 3.77 -2.68
N ARG A 15 12.94 4.13 -3.11
CA ARG A 15 11.97 4.60 -2.13
C ARG A 15 11.34 3.35 -1.53
N PRO A 16 11.64 2.97 -0.28
CA PRO A 16 10.81 1.98 0.39
C PRO A 16 9.41 2.58 0.49
N LEU A 17 8.52 2.09 -0.36
CA LEU A 17 7.12 2.30 -0.14
C LEU A 17 6.78 1.49 1.10
N ILE A 18 6.94 2.08 2.27
CA ILE A 18 6.26 1.60 3.45
C ILE A 18 4.81 2.01 3.26
N VAL A 19 4.12 1.16 2.60
CA VAL A 19 2.70 1.25 2.45
C VAL A 19 2.12 0.14 3.28
N LEU A 20 1.22 0.49 4.14
CA LEU A 20 0.32 -0.44 4.82
C LEU A 20 -0.40 -1.25 3.74
N MET A 21 0.05 -2.48 3.47
CA MET A 21 -0.33 -3.20 2.29
C MET A 21 -1.08 -4.46 2.58
N PHE A 22 -2.19 -4.61 1.90
CA PHE A 22 -2.80 -5.90 1.66
C PHE A 22 -1.87 -6.74 0.77
N CYS A 23 -1.28 -7.80 1.32
CA CYS A 23 -0.65 -8.84 0.50
C CYS A 23 -1.76 -9.61 -0.23
N LEU A 24 -2.08 -9.19 -1.45
CA LEU A 24 -2.94 -9.92 -2.34
C LEU A 24 -2.13 -11.08 -2.94
N THR A 25 -2.02 -12.19 -2.20
CA THR A 25 -1.57 -13.45 -2.78
C THR A 25 -2.78 -14.14 -3.40
N SER A 26 -2.91 -14.05 -4.71
CA SER A 26 -3.85 -14.88 -5.47
C SER A 26 -3.40 -16.33 -5.45
N LEU A 27 -3.89 -17.10 -4.48
CA LEU A 27 -3.96 -18.56 -4.57
C LEU A 27 -5.38 -18.91 -5.00
N SER A 28 -5.51 -19.31 -6.27
CA SER A 28 -6.76 -19.82 -6.84
C SER A 28 -7.13 -21.15 -6.17
N GLY A 29 -7.91 -21.09 -5.11
CA GLY A 29 -8.54 -22.23 -4.49
C GLY A 29 -10.06 -22.04 -4.51
N LEU A 30 -10.77 -22.94 -5.12
CA LEU A 30 -12.23 -23.04 -5.04
C LEU A 30 -12.64 -23.24 -3.58
N VAL A 31 -13.15 -22.20 -2.94
CA VAL A 31 -13.76 -22.28 -1.61
C VAL A 31 -15.11 -21.54 -1.66
N ALA A 32 -16.10 -22.14 -1.01
CA ALA A 32 -17.44 -21.58 -0.88
C ALA A 32 -17.40 -20.17 -0.30
N GLN A 33 -17.88 -19.19 -1.05
CA GLN A 33 -17.90 -17.78 -0.65
C GLN A 33 -18.91 -17.58 0.49
N ALA A 34 -18.39 -17.24 1.68
CA ALA A 34 -19.22 -16.58 2.68
C ALA A 34 -19.56 -15.17 2.14
N ALA A 35 -20.83 -14.78 2.24
CA ALA A 35 -21.23 -13.43 1.87
C ALA A 35 -20.54 -12.42 2.78
N PRO A 36 -19.95 -11.33 2.26
CA PRO A 36 -19.34 -10.31 3.07
C PRO A 36 -20.34 -9.69 4.05
N ILE A 37 -19.94 -9.45 5.29
CA ILE A 37 -20.72 -8.67 6.25
C ILE A 37 -20.61 -7.21 5.81
N MET A 38 -21.60 -6.72 5.08
CA MET A 38 -21.65 -5.31 4.68
C MET A 38 -22.12 -4.46 5.86
N PRO A 39 -21.63 -3.20 5.97
CA PRO A 39 -22.23 -2.23 6.90
C PRO A 39 -23.74 -2.19 6.72
N ALA A 40 -24.50 -1.95 7.79
CA ALA A 40 -25.95 -1.90 7.74
C ALA A 40 -26.42 -1.03 6.56
N ASP A 41 -27.49 -1.45 5.87
CA ASP A 41 -28.06 -0.69 4.74
C ASP A 41 -28.43 0.75 5.10
N THR A 42 -28.53 1.04 6.38
CA THR A 42 -28.81 2.36 6.95
C THR A 42 -27.62 3.35 6.83
N ILE A 43 -26.37 2.87 6.66
CA ILE A 43 -25.19 3.73 6.48
C ILE A 43 -24.97 3.93 4.98
N PRO A 44 -25.07 5.17 4.46
CA PRO A 44 -24.88 5.42 3.01
C PRO A 44 -23.45 5.10 2.57
N SER A 45 -23.30 4.60 1.34
CA SER A 45 -21.99 4.34 0.74
C SER A 45 -21.26 5.66 0.44
N ALA A 46 -20.10 5.85 1.05
CA ALA A 46 -19.20 6.99 0.84
C ALA A 46 -17.78 6.64 1.33
N ILE A 47 -16.80 7.51 1.07
CA ILE A 47 -15.45 7.43 1.65
C ILE A 47 -15.21 8.48 2.72
N MET A 48 -16.15 9.41 2.91
CA MET A 48 -16.11 10.42 3.96
C MET A 48 -17.47 10.53 4.65
N TYR A 49 -17.43 10.66 5.97
CA TYR A 49 -18.61 10.65 6.82
C TYR A 49 -18.55 11.74 7.87
N ARG A 50 -19.70 12.36 8.12
CA ARG A 50 -19.96 13.25 9.25
C ARG A 50 -20.55 12.45 10.40
N ILE A 51 -19.97 12.62 11.59
CA ILE A 51 -20.39 11.95 12.82
C ILE A 51 -20.96 13.00 13.77
N SER A 52 -22.20 12.81 14.21
CA SER A 52 -22.90 13.73 15.09
C SER A 52 -23.80 12.97 16.09
N GLY A 53 -24.52 13.71 16.92
CA GLY A 53 -25.37 13.12 17.96
C GLY A 53 -24.60 12.73 19.22
N LYS A 54 -25.22 11.96 20.08
CA LYS A 54 -24.62 11.41 21.33
C LYS A 54 -23.91 12.45 22.21
N GLY A 55 -24.44 13.69 22.23
CA GLY A 55 -23.90 14.79 23.04
C GLY A 55 -22.69 15.50 22.44
N LEU A 56 -22.29 15.21 21.21
CA LEU A 56 -21.27 15.99 20.52
C LEU A 56 -21.77 17.43 20.28
N THR A 57 -21.01 18.41 20.73
CA THR A 57 -21.34 19.83 20.54
C THR A 57 -21.16 20.28 19.09
N LYS A 58 -20.20 19.69 18.39
CA LYS A 58 -19.93 19.88 16.94
C LYS A 58 -19.65 18.52 16.31
N PRO A 59 -19.93 18.35 15.02
CA PRO A 59 -19.63 17.09 14.33
C PRO A 59 -18.13 16.84 14.22
N SER A 60 -17.76 15.58 14.26
CA SER A 60 -16.46 15.08 13.80
C SER A 60 -16.61 14.38 12.46
N TYR A 61 -15.50 14.02 11.83
CA TYR A 61 -15.49 13.43 10.49
C TYR A 61 -14.56 12.24 10.43
N LEU A 62 -14.94 11.27 9.60
CA LEU A 62 -14.16 10.08 9.27
C LEU A 62 -13.90 10.06 7.77
N PHE A 63 -12.65 9.94 7.38
CA PHE A 63 -12.24 9.76 5.98
C PHE A 63 -11.50 8.44 5.82
N GLY A 64 -12.00 7.61 4.91
CA GLY A 64 -11.41 6.33 4.53
C GLY A 64 -10.35 6.53 3.46
N ALA A 65 -9.09 6.62 3.84
CA ALA A 65 -7.98 6.83 2.94
C ALA A 65 -7.65 5.57 2.13
N LEU A 66 -7.11 5.79 0.93
CA LEU A 66 -6.43 4.79 0.13
C LEU A 66 -4.95 5.17 0.08
N HIS A 67 -4.12 4.43 0.80
CA HIS A 67 -2.70 4.72 1.07
C HIS A 67 -1.78 4.81 -0.17
N VAL A 68 -2.31 4.66 -1.37
CA VAL A 68 -1.59 4.75 -2.64
C VAL A 68 -1.94 5.99 -3.44
N LEU A 69 -3.05 6.68 -3.11
CA LEU A 69 -3.46 7.87 -3.84
C LEU A 69 -2.70 9.11 -3.38
N PRO A 70 -2.38 10.02 -4.31
CA PRO A 70 -1.73 11.28 -3.98
C PRO A 70 -2.69 12.20 -3.22
N HIS A 71 -2.14 13.07 -2.38
CA HIS A 71 -2.94 13.98 -1.56
C HIS A 71 -3.80 14.96 -2.39
N GLU A 72 -3.47 15.18 -3.65
CA GLU A 72 -4.28 15.97 -4.57
C GLU A 72 -5.70 15.41 -4.76
N PHE A 73 -5.89 14.12 -4.49
CA PHE A 73 -7.23 13.51 -4.49
C PHE A 73 -8.17 14.22 -3.51
N VAL A 74 -7.69 14.54 -2.33
CA VAL A 74 -8.48 15.23 -1.29
C VAL A 74 -8.31 16.76 -1.34
N THR A 75 -7.12 17.28 -1.64
CA THR A 75 -6.89 18.73 -1.60
C THR A 75 -7.52 19.49 -2.77
N ARG A 76 -7.84 18.81 -3.88
CA ARG A 76 -8.66 19.38 -4.97
C ARG A 76 -10.15 19.44 -4.60
N SER A 77 -10.61 18.72 -3.58
CA SER A 77 -11.99 18.77 -3.12
C SER A 77 -12.21 19.96 -2.18
N ARG A 78 -13.09 20.89 -2.60
CA ARG A 78 -13.49 22.01 -1.74
C ARG A 78 -14.20 21.51 -0.48
N ALA A 79 -14.99 20.43 -0.58
CA ALA A 79 -15.69 19.85 0.57
C ALA A 79 -14.70 19.32 1.63
N PHE A 80 -13.68 18.57 1.21
CA PHE A 80 -12.65 18.09 2.12
C PHE A 80 -11.88 19.27 2.77
N MET A 81 -11.43 20.23 1.98
CA MET A 81 -10.66 21.36 2.50
C MET A 81 -11.46 22.24 3.47
N ASN A 82 -12.76 22.44 3.20
CA ASN A 82 -13.64 23.15 4.14
C ASN A 82 -13.78 22.39 5.46
N ILE A 83 -13.90 21.06 5.43
CA ILE A 83 -13.98 20.24 6.64
C ILE A 83 -12.66 20.28 7.40
N ALA A 84 -11.53 20.05 6.72
CA ALA A 84 -10.20 20.11 7.33
C ALA A 84 -9.92 21.47 7.98
N SER A 85 -10.38 22.56 7.36
CA SER A 85 -10.28 23.91 7.92
C SER A 85 -11.25 24.14 9.09
N GLY A 86 -12.41 23.49 9.09
CA GLY A 86 -13.49 23.66 10.10
C GLY A 86 -13.33 22.87 11.36
N VAL A 87 -12.52 21.80 11.36
CA VAL A 87 -12.21 21.02 12.56
C VAL A 87 -11.07 21.64 13.36
N ASP A 88 -10.92 21.24 14.62
CA ASP A 88 -9.85 21.72 15.50
C ASP A 88 -8.67 20.74 15.55
N ARG A 89 -8.87 19.49 15.14
CA ARG A 89 -7.87 18.42 15.17
C ARG A 89 -7.92 17.54 13.91
N ILE A 90 -6.74 17.13 13.44
CA ILE A 90 -6.57 16.08 12.42
C ILE A 90 -5.85 14.90 13.08
N VAL A 91 -6.38 13.69 12.87
CA VAL A 91 -5.88 12.45 13.50
C VAL A 91 -5.64 11.41 12.40
N THR A 92 -4.47 10.78 12.44
CA THR A 92 -4.10 9.67 11.57
C THR A 92 -3.93 8.38 12.38
N GLU A 93 -3.71 7.25 11.71
CA GLU A 93 -3.45 5.98 12.39
C GLU A 93 -2.23 6.07 13.28
N VAL A 94 -1.11 6.51 12.70
CA VAL A 94 0.18 6.73 13.38
C VAL A 94 0.71 8.14 13.12
N ASP A 95 1.70 8.57 13.88
CA ASP A 95 2.40 9.83 13.58
C ASP A 95 3.17 9.71 12.25
N VAL A 96 2.64 10.36 11.22
CA VAL A 96 3.23 10.32 9.87
C VAL A 96 4.62 10.94 9.80
N ARG A 97 4.98 11.81 10.74
CA ARG A 97 6.33 12.41 10.81
C ARG A 97 7.36 11.37 11.25
N GLN A 98 7.00 10.50 12.19
CA GLN A 98 7.82 9.35 12.59
C GLN A 98 7.95 8.35 11.45
N LEU A 99 6.84 8.04 10.78
CA LEU A 99 6.82 7.18 9.61
C LEU A 99 7.70 7.72 8.49
N GLU A 100 7.64 9.02 8.18
CA GLU A 100 8.52 9.64 7.18
C GLU A 100 9.99 9.60 7.56
N ALA A 101 10.32 9.85 8.83
CA ALA A 101 11.69 9.77 9.33
C ALA A 101 12.24 8.35 9.20
N PHE A 102 11.44 7.35 9.58
CA PHE A 102 11.77 5.95 9.41
C PHE A 102 11.95 5.58 7.93
N ASN A 103 11.07 6.02 7.05
CA ASN A 103 11.14 5.76 5.61
C ASN A 103 12.42 6.33 5.00
N ARG A 104 12.81 7.56 5.36
CA ARG A 104 14.06 8.15 4.87
C ARG A 104 15.29 7.37 5.33
N LYS A 105 15.33 6.95 6.60
CA LYS A 105 16.40 6.10 7.13
C LYS A 105 16.45 4.76 6.40
N ASN A 106 15.31 4.15 6.23
CA ASN A 106 15.15 2.84 5.63
C ASN A 106 15.51 2.83 4.13
N GLU A 107 15.23 3.90 3.40
CA GLU A 107 15.62 4.07 2.00
C GLU A 107 17.16 4.02 1.83
N ALA A 108 17.89 4.72 2.68
CA ALA A 108 19.36 4.71 2.63
C ALA A 108 19.91 3.31 2.95
N SER A 109 19.34 2.63 3.94
CA SER A 109 19.74 1.27 4.35
C SER A 109 19.42 0.24 3.27
N SER A 110 18.24 0.32 2.66
CA SER A 110 17.83 -0.56 1.55
C SER A 110 18.75 -0.41 0.35
N LYS A 111 19.16 0.82 0.01
CA LYS A 111 20.11 1.07 -1.07
C LYS A 111 21.47 0.44 -0.79
N ALA A 112 22.02 0.65 0.41
CA ALA A 112 23.29 0.07 0.82
C ALA A 112 23.23 -1.47 0.83
N LEU A 113 22.11 -2.04 1.27
CA LEU A 113 21.86 -3.48 1.25
C LEU A 113 21.88 -4.02 -0.19
N MET A 114 21.18 -3.36 -1.11
CA MET A 114 21.15 -3.76 -2.52
C MET A 114 22.51 -3.68 -3.17
N GLU A 115 23.30 -2.63 -2.90
CA GLU A 115 24.67 -2.50 -3.42
C GLU A 115 25.55 -3.68 -2.97
N GLN A 116 25.40 -4.16 -1.74
CA GLN A 116 26.10 -5.34 -1.22
C GLN A 116 25.59 -6.66 -1.85
N LEU A 117 24.30 -6.74 -2.16
CA LEU A 117 23.71 -7.95 -2.75
C LEU A 117 23.98 -8.07 -4.25
N LEU A 118 24.14 -6.97 -4.98
CA LEU A 118 24.32 -6.97 -6.44
C LEU A 118 25.34 -8.00 -6.96
N PRO A 119 26.55 -8.17 -6.40
CA PRO A 119 27.50 -9.17 -6.85
C PRO A 119 27.03 -10.62 -6.68
N HIS A 120 26.06 -10.86 -5.78
CA HIS A 120 25.55 -12.19 -5.46
C HIS A 120 24.29 -12.59 -6.25
N ILE A 121 23.65 -11.62 -6.88
CA ILE A 121 22.42 -11.79 -7.65
C ILE A 121 22.60 -11.56 -9.15
N THR A 122 23.77 -11.06 -9.57
CA THR A 122 24.10 -10.86 -10.98
C THR A 122 24.53 -12.20 -11.59
N LEU A 123 23.87 -12.57 -12.69
CA LEU A 123 24.23 -13.77 -13.45
C LEU A 123 25.55 -13.58 -14.19
N PRO A 124 26.38 -14.64 -14.37
CA PRO A 124 27.53 -14.60 -15.25
C PRO A 124 27.14 -14.19 -16.67
N ALA A 125 28.00 -13.45 -17.35
CA ALA A 125 27.71 -12.87 -18.68
C ALA A 125 27.33 -13.92 -19.73
N ASP A 126 27.91 -15.10 -19.65
CA ASP A 126 27.61 -16.25 -20.50
C ASP A 126 26.28 -16.94 -20.19
N SER A 127 25.75 -16.72 -18.98
CA SER A 127 24.49 -17.29 -18.52
C SER A 127 23.28 -16.36 -18.72
N GLN A 128 23.50 -15.08 -18.98
CA GLN A 128 22.47 -14.04 -18.96
C GLN A 128 21.40 -14.17 -20.04
N MET A 129 21.73 -14.69 -21.20
CA MET A 129 20.81 -14.83 -22.34
C MET A 129 20.46 -16.28 -22.73
N GLN A 130 21.23 -17.27 -22.26
CA GLN A 130 21.05 -18.66 -22.64
C GLN A 130 20.04 -19.44 -21.81
N VAL A 131 19.59 -18.84 -20.69
CA VAL A 131 18.84 -19.56 -19.66
C VAL A 131 17.33 -19.38 -19.81
N VAL A 132 16.89 -18.39 -20.57
CA VAL A 132 15.47 -18.08 -20.75
C VAL A 132 15.13 -18.31 -22.23
N SER A 133 14.05 -19.05 -22.53
CA SER A 133 13.61 -19.17 -23.91
C SER A 133 13.28 -17.79 -24.49
N PRO A 134 13.45 -17.58 -25.80
CA PRO A 134 13.11 -16.31 -26.44
C PRO A 134 11.69 -15.87 -26.15
N GLU A 135 10.74 -16.80 -26.09
CA GLU A 135 9.33 -16.53 -25.81
C GLU A 135 9.14 -16.04 -24.36
N ALA A 136 9.75 -16.72 -23.38
CA ALA A 136 9.71 -16.31 -21.99
C ALA A 136 10.41 -14.96 -21.76
N PHE A 137 11.52 -14.71 -22.48
CA PHE A 137 12.21 -13.42 -22.45
C PHE A 137 11.30 -12.31 -22.95
N HIS A 138 10.70 -12.48 -24.13
CA HIS A 138 9.80 -11.47 -24.70
C HIS A 138 8.57 -11.24 -23.84
N LEU A 139 8.03 -12.27 -23.22
CA LEU A 139 6.90 -12.13 -22.29
C LEU A 139 7.29 -11.29 -21.07
N VAL A 140 8.37 -11.65 -20.38
CA VAL A 140 8.85 -10.94 -19.19
C VAL A 140 9.22 -9.50 -19.53
N ASP A 141 9.96 -9.27 -20.62
CA ASP A 141 10.37 -7.93 -21.07
C ASP A 141 9.15 -7.05 -21.38
N SER A 142 8.19 -7.60 -22.10
CA SER A 142 6.92 -6.95 -22.43
C SER A 142 6.13 -6.56 -21.17
N LEU A 143 6.02 -7.45 -20.19
CA LEU A 143 5.30 -7.18 -18.92
C LEU A 143 6.05 -6.15 -18.07
N ILE A 144 7.37 -6.22 -17.99
CA ILE A 144 8.20 -5.23 -17.29
C ILE A 144 8.03 -3.84 -17.89
N LEU A 145 8.03 -3.72 -19.22
CA LEU A 145 7.81 -2.47 -19.94
C LEU A 145 6.37 -1.98 -19.78
N HIS A 146 5.39 -2.86 -19.95
CA HIS A 146 3.97 -2.52 -19.82
C HIS A 146 3.65 -1.94 -18.43
N HIS A 147 4.18 -2.54 -17.40
CA HIS A 147 3.95 -2.13 -16.01
C HIS A 147 4.96 -1.09 -15.49
N HIS A 148 5.85 -0.59 -16.33
CA HIS A 148 6.90 0.39 -15.95
C HIS A 148 7.82 -0.11 -14.81
N LEU A 149 8.10 -1.41 -14.77
CA LEU A 149 8.89 -2.04 -13.72
C LEU A 149 10.40 -1.93 -13.93
N ALA A 150 10.86 -1.58 -15.13
CA ALA A 150 12.27 -1.46 -15.45
C ALA A 150 13.04 -0.56 -14.46
N HIS A 151 12.40 0.51 -14.01
CA HIS A 151 12.98 1.43 -13.02
C HIS A 151 13.24 0.78 -11.66
N TYR A 152 12.47 -0.25 -11.29
CA TYR A 152 12.63 -0.98 -10.03
C TYR A 152 13.69 -2.05 -10.07
N ILE A 153 13.92 -2.65 -11.25
CA ILE A 153 14.76 -3.84 -11.38
C ILE A 153 16.22 -3.45 -11.64
N SER A 154 16.44 -2.44 -12.47
CA SER A 154 17.78 -2.14 -12.97
C SER A 154 18.15 -0.66 -13.04
N GLY A 155 17.35 0.21 -12.44
CA GLY A 155 17.54 1.64 -12.64
C GLY A 155 17.08 2.10 -14.02
N ALA A 156 17.89 2.88 -14.72
CA ALA A 156 17.52 3.43 -16.02
C ALA A 156 17.61 2.42 -17.20
N ASP A 157 18.26 1.27 -16.99
CA ASP A 157 18.50 0.28 -18.02
C ASP A 157 17.58 -0.92 -17.80
N SER A 158 16.70 -1.24 -18.73
CA SER A 158 15.80 -2.39 -18.72
C SER A 158 16.55 -3.76 -18.83
N CYS A 159 17.65 -3.90 -18.09
CA CYS A 159 18.55 -5.06 -18.17
C CYS A 159 18.23 -6.10 -17.08
N TRP A 160 16.94 -6.42 -16.87
CA TRP A 160 16.50 -7.40 -15.86
C TRP A 160 17.19 -8.76 -16.03
N TRP A 161 17.54 -9.16 -17.24
CA TRP A 161 18.22 -10.43 -17.56
C TRP A 161 19.65 -10.54 -17.01
N ARG A 162 20.20 -9.46 -16.48
CA ARG A 162 21.50 -9.50 -15.78
C ARG A 162 21.38 -10.10 -14.40
N TYR A 163 20.17 -10.19 -13.86
CA TYR A 163 19.93 -10.63 -12.50
C TYR A 163 19.22 -11.98 -12.48
N ASP A 164 19.40 -12.70 -11.38
CA ASP A 164 18.68 -13.96 -11.16
C ASP A 164 17.16 -13.73 -11.14
N PRO A 165 16.38 -14.41 -12.00
CA PRO A 165 14.93 -14.21 -12.08
C PRO A 165 14.22 -14.48 -10.76
N GLY A 166 14.69 -15.41 -9.93
CA GLY A 166 14.11 -15.68 -8.60
C GLY A 166 14.26 -14.50 -7.65
N VAL A 167 15.38 -13.77 -7.75
CA VAL A 167 15.59 -12.55 -6.96
C VAL A 167 14.67 -11.44 -7.41
N ILE A 168 14.38 -11.34 -8.72
CA ILE A 168 13.44 -10.36 -9.25
C ILE A 168 12.00 -10.74 -8.86
N ALA A 169 11.64 -12.01 -8.88
CA ALA A 169 10.29 -12.48 -8.54
C ALA A 169 9.90 -12.20 -7.09
N LEU A 170 10.85 -12.24 -6.14
CA LEU A 170 10.57 -12.00 -4.71
C LEU A 170 9.94 -10.62 -4.44
N PRO A 171 10.53 -9.49 -4.86
CA PRO A 171 9.92 -8.18 -4.66
C PRO A 171 8.71 -7.94 -5.56
N MET A 172 8.50 -8.72 -6.63
CA MET A 172 7.36 -8.57 -7.53
C MET A 172 6.01 -8.85 -6.83
N GLN A 173 5.97 -9.68 -5.81
CA GLN A 173 4.78 -9.84 -4.98
C GLN A 173 4.36 -8.52 -4.29
N GLN A 174 5.32 -7.63 -4.03
CA GLN A 174 5.07 -6.30 -3.48
C GLN A 174 4.78 -5.24 -4.57
N MET A 175 5.05 -5.58 -5.83
CA MET A 175 4.86 -4.67 -6.96
C MET A 175 3.39 -4.37 -7.27
N GLY A 176 2.47 -5.25 -6.87
CA GLY A 176 1.04 -5.02 -7.01
C GLY A 176 0.62 -3.65 -6.48
N LEU A 177 1.14 -3.25 -5.33
CA LEU A 177 0.86 -1.95 -4.75
C LEU A 177 1.40 -0.79 -5.57
N TYR A 178 2.62 -0.95 -6.09
CA TYR A 178 3.18 0.08 -6.95
C TYR A 178 2.36 0.25 -8.24
N MET A 179 1.95 -0.84 -8.86
CA MET A 179 1.07 -0.80 -10.03
C MET A 179 -0.27 -0.14 -9.69
N PHE A 180 -0.83 -0.48 -8.54
CA PHE A 180 -2.05 0.16 -8.04
C PHE A 180 -1.88 1.66 -7.83
N LYS A 181 -0.73 2.10 -7.27
CA LYS A 181 -0.34 3.51 -7.20
C LYS A 181 -0.25 4.14 -8.58
N VAL A 182 0.48 3.50 -9.52
CA VAL A 182 0.63 3.99 -10.91
C VAL A 182 -0.73 4.21 -11.56
N MET A 183 -1.65 3.26 -11.41
CA MET A 183 -3.01 3.38 -11.94
C MET A 183 -3.76 4.55 -11.30
N GLY A 184 -3.69 4.70 -9.99
CA GLY A 184 -4.33 5.81 -9.26
C GLY A 184 -3.81 7.18 -9.70
N TYR A 185 -2.48 7.34 -9.81
CA TYR A 185 -1.87 8.59 -10.28
C TYR A 185 -2.27 8.92 -11.73
N ARG A 186 -2.24 7.93 -12.62
CA ARG A 186 -2.66 8.11 -14.02
C ARG A 186 -4.12 8.54 -14.15
N ARG A 187 -5.02 7.94 -13.38
CA ARG A 187 -6.44 8.34 -13.35
C ARG A 187 -6.64 9.78 -12.90
N MET A 188 -5.74 10.29 -12.08
CA MET A 188 -5.72 11.69 -11.66
C MET A 188 -4.97 12.63 -12.63
N GLY A 189 -4.49 12.11 -13.77
CA GLY A 189 -3.68 12.87 -14.73
C GLY A 189 -2.29 13.23 -14.20
N MET A 190 -1.75 12.42 -13.26
CA MET A 190 -0.45 12.67 -12.62
C MET A 190 0.59 11.65 -13.07
N SER A 191 1.86 12.06 -13.12
CA SER A 191 2.96 11.12 -13.34
C SER A 191 3.16 10.23 -12.11
N PRO A 192 3.38 8.91 -12.29
CA PRO A 192 3.74 8.01 -11.21
C PRO A 192 5.04 8.39 -10.47
N GLU A 193 5.95 9.09 -11.16
CA GLU A 193 7.21 9.61 -10.63
C GLU A 193 7.02 10.95 -9.87
N SER A 194 5.79 11.46 -9.81
CA SER A 194 5.48 12.67 -9.05
C SER A 194 5.97 12.55 -7.60
N LYS A 195 6.56 13.64 -7.10
CA LYS A 195 6.98 13.75 -5.69
C LYS A 195 5.80 14.00 -4.75
N SER A 196 4.56 13.88 -5.23
CA SER A 196 3.38 14.02 -4.39
C SER A 196 3.38 12.98 -3.28
N GLN A 197 3.11 13.43 -2.06
CA GLN A 197 2.91 12.54 -0.93
C GLN A 197 1.58 11.80 -1.08
N VAL A 198 1.49 10.58 -0.56
CA VAL A 198 0.20 9.91 -0.42
C VAL A 198 -0.65 10.61 0.66
N ILE A 199 -1.97 10.42 0.60
CA ILE A 199 -2.94 11.15 1.42
C ILE A 199 -2.54 11.17 2.90
N ASP A 200 -2.23 10.01 3.45
CA ASP A 200 -1.95 9.87 4.89
C ASP A 200 -0.71 10.65 5.32
N LEU A 201 0.38 10.53 4.55
CA LEU A 201 1.63 11.24 4.85
C LEU A 201 1.45 12.76 4.76
N TYR A 202 0.55 13.23 3.93
CA TYR A 202 0.27 14.66 3.78
C TYR A 202 -0.52 15.24 4.95
N MET A 203 -1.22 14.43 5.75
CA MET A 203 -2.08 14.94 6.82
C MET A 203 -1.33 15.72 7.91
N GLY A 204 -0.09 15.35 8.21
CA GLY A 204 0.76 16.12 9.11
C GLY A 204 1.06 17.52 8.57
N THR A 205 1.45 17.62 7.29
CA THR A 205 1.68 18.89 6.59
C THR A 205 0.40 19.73 6.51
N LEU A 206 -0.74 19.09 6.23
CA LEU A 206 -2.04 19.77 6.18
C LEU A 206 -2.41 20.34 7.56
N ALA A 207 -2.24 19.58 8.64
CA ALA A 207 -2.51 20.05 9.98
C ALA A 207 -1.66 21.28 10.35
N ASP A 208 -0.36 21.25 10.03
CA ASP A 208 0.53 22.38 10.24
C ASP A 208 0.11 23.62 9.43
N SER A 209 -0.21 23.44 8.15
CA SER A 209 -0.62 24.53 7.25
C SER A 209 -1.93 25.19 7.66
N LEU A 210 -2.84 24.43 8.26
CA LEU A 210 -4.13 24.89 8.76
C LEU A 210 -4.11 25.27 10.25
N HIS A 211 -2.94 25.18 10.91
CA HIS A 211 -2.77 25.43 12.35
C HIS A 211 -3.72 24.59 13.22
N LYS A 212 -3.84 23.29 12.88
CA LYS A 212 -4.67 22.33 13.61
C LYS A 212 -3.83 21.47 14.54
N GLU A 213 -4.43 21.03 15.65
CA GLU A 213 -3.83 19.98 16.46
C GLU A 213 -3.67 18.72 15.62
N TYR A 214 -2.51 18.09 15.71
CA TYR A 214 -2.25 16.80 15.04
C TYR A 214 -2.05 15.70 16.09
N ALA A 215 -2.71 14.56 15.91
CA ALA A 215 -2.63 13.42 16.81
C ALA A 215 -2.72 12.08 16.03
N GLN A 216 -2.50 10.99 16.75
CA GLN A 216 -2.54 9.63 16.21
C GLN A 216 -3.43 8.72 17.06
N LEU A 217 -3.90 7.60 16.47
CA LEU A 217 -4.71 6.59 17.15
C LEU A 217 -3.86 5.53 17.85
N GLU A 218 -2.66 5.26 17.32
CA GLU A 218 -1.70 4.32 17.91
C GLU A 218 -0.26 4.78 17.70
N SER A 219 0.69 4.26 18.48
CA SER A 219 2.10 4.60 18.31
C SER A 219 2.70 3.87 17.11
N PHE A 220 3.70 4.49 16.48
CA PHE A 220 4.44 3.88 15.37
C PHE A 220 5.17 2.60 15.81
N GLU A 221 5.74 2.60 17.03
CA GLU A 221 6.41 1.46 17.61
C GLU A 221 5.45 0.26 17.74
N TYR A 222 4.23 0.50 18.23
CA TYR A 222 3.21 -0.54 18.31
C TYR A 222 2.88 -1.10 16.92
N GLN A 223 2.68 -0.24 15.92
CA GLN A 223 2.39 -0.68 14.56
C GLN A 223 3.56 -1.48 13.95
N LYS A 224 4.81 -1.07 14.21
CA LYS A 224 6.02 -1.80 13.77
C LYS A 224 6.09 -3.20 14.40
N GLU A 225 5.76 -3.35 15.68
CA GLU A 225 5.75 -4.64 16.36
C GLU A 225 4.64 -5.57 15.85
N MET A 226 3.45 -5.01 15.63
CA MET A 226 2.27 -5.80 15.21
C MET A 226 2.28 -6.15 13.74
N LEU A 227 2.92 -5.34 12.89
CA LEU A 227 2.95 -5.50 11.43
C LEU A 227 4.39 -5.66 10.89
N PRO A 228 5.21 -6.59 11.45
CA PRO A 228 6.63 -6.70 11.08
C PRO A 228 6.84 -7.12 9.62
N SER A 229 5.87 -7.82 9.02
CA SER A 229 5.90 -8.20 7.61
C SER A 229 5.68 -7.02 6.66
N LEU A 230 5.13 -5.91 7.15
CA LEU A 230 4.82 -4.72 6.37
C LEU A 230 5.82 -3.59 6.63
N ILE A 231 6.36 -3.51 7.85
CA ILE A 231 7.28 -2.46 8.29
C ILE A 231 8.66 -3.07 8.53
N MET A 232 9.35 -3.38 7.42
CA MET A 232 10.71 -3.92 7.47
C MET A 232 11.73 -2.82 7.79
N ASP A 233 12.59 -3.06 8.77
CA ASP A 233 13.72 -2.19 9.08
C ASP A 233 15.01 -2.71 8.43
N PHE A 234 15.34 -2.20 7.26
CA PHE A 234 16.55 -2.61 6.53
C PHE A 234 17.85 -2.18 7.25
N SER A 235 17.78 -1.27 8.20
CA SER A 235 18.97 -0.86 8.96
C SER A 235 19.45 -1.94 9.95
N GLU A 236 18.60 -2.90 10.27
CA GLU A 236 18.91 -4.04 11.14
C GLU A 236 19.43 -5.25 10.38
N VAL A 237 19.27 -5.26 9.03
CA VAL A 237 19.70 -6.37 8.19
C VAL A 237 21.21 -6.33 7.99
N LYS A 238 21.89 -7.40 8.36
CA LYS A 238 23.33 -7.60 8.15
C LYS A 238 23.56 -8.63 7.06
N ILE A 239 24.33 -8.26 6.03
CA ILE A 239 24.78 -9.20 5.00
C ILE A 239 26.08 -9.82 5.48
N ASP A 240 25.98 -10.91 6.24
CA ASP A 240 27.09 -11.76 6.62
C ASP A 240 27.07 -13.08 5.83
N SER A 241 28.03 -13.96 6.09
CA SER A 241 28.11 -15.26 5.43
C SER A 241 26.90 -16.14 5.65
N THR A 242 26.24 -16.04 6.82
CA THR A 242 25.01 -16.78 7.16
C THR A 242 23.84 -16.28 6.36
N PHE A 243 23.66 -14.96 6.30
CA PHE A 243 22.63 -14.33 5.46
C PHE A 243 22.80 -14.75 3.99
N LEU A 244 24.00 -14.62 3.44
CA LEU A 244 24.28 -14.98 2.05
C LEU A 244 24.08 -16.47 1.76
N SER A 245 24.46 -17.34 2.71
CA SER A 245 24.21 -18.79 2.60
C SER A 245 22.71 -19.10 2.55
N ASN A 246 21.93 -18.55 3.49
CA ASN A 246 20.49 -18.73 3.54
C ASN A 246 19.80 -18.13 2.30
N PHE A 247 20.22 -16.96 1.87
CA PHE A 247 19.71 -16.29 0.68
C PHE A 247 19.91 -17.16 -0.58
N ARG A 248 21.13 -17.68 -0.79
CA ARG A 248 21.45 -18.60 -1.91
C ARG A 248 20.65 -19.89 -1.83
N THR A 249 20.51 -20.46 -0.65
CA THR A 249 19.69 -21.67 -0.43
C THR A 249 18.24 -21.42 -0.79
N ASN A 250 17.67 -20.28 -0.37
CA ASN A 250 16.31 -19.92 -0.69
C ASN A 250 16.11 -19.72 -2.21
N ILE A 251 17.04 -19.05 -2.87
CA ILE A 251 17.00 -18.89 -4.35
C ILE A 251 17.12 -20.26 -5.03
N ALA A 252 18.05 -21.10 -4.60
CA ALA A 252 18.24 -22.44 -5.16
C ALA A 252 17.02 -23.36 -4.95
N SER A 253 16.28 -23.20 -3.85
CA SER A 253 15.05 -23.95 -3.59
C SER A 253 13.91 -23.63 -4.57
N MET A 254 13.99 -22.53 -5.30
CA MET A 254 13.04 -22.17 -6.37
C MET A 254 13.35 -22.88 -7.69
N GLY A 255 14.30 -23.80 -7.71
CA GLY A 255 14.73 -24.53 -8.91
C GLY A 255 15.94 -23.92 -9.62
N ASN A 256 16.21 -24.38 -10.83
CA ASN A 256 17.26 -23.83 -11.68
C ASN A 256 16.85 -22.45 -12.26
N VAL A 257 17.76 -21.76 -12.95
CA VAL A 257 17.52 -20.38 -13.46
C VAL A 257 16.34 -20.33 -14.45
N ALA A 258 16.17 -21.37 -15.28
CA ALA A 258 15.06 -21.43 -16.24
C ALA A 258 13.70 -21.58 -15.52
N GLU A 259 13.64 -22.40 -14.47
CA GLU A 259 12.44 -22.57 -13.64
C GLU A 259 12.10 -21.28 -12.90
N ARG A 260 13.11 -20.55 -12.41
CA ARG A 260 12.93 -19.23 -11.81
C ARG A 260 12.47 -18.16 -12.80
N ALA A 261 12.88 -18.25 -14.06
CA ALA A 261 12.37 -17.37 -15.11
C ALA A 261 10.89 -17.65 -15.43
N ILE A 262 10.48 -18.92 -15.41
CA ILE A 262 9.06 -19.30 -15.52
C ILE A 262 8.27 -18.75 -14.30
N LEU A 263 8.81 -18.87 -13.10
CA LEU A 263 8.19 -18.30 -11.89
C LEU A 263 8.02 -16.79 -12.02
N LEU A 264 9.03 -16.05 -12.46
CA LEU A 264 8.95 -14.61 -12.68
C LEU A 264 7.85 -14.27 -13.71
N SER A 265 7.79 -15.00 -14.81
CA SER A 265 6.75 -14.83 -15.82
C SER A 265 5.35 -15.07 -15.24
N ALA A 266 5.17 -16.12 -14.43
CA ALA A 266 3.89 -16.42 -13.77
C ALA A 266 3.47 -15.31 -12.78
N VAL A 267 4.40 -14.79 -11.99
CA VAL A 267 4.16 -13.67 -11.06
C VAL A 267 3.72 -12.42 -11.82
N LEU A 268 4.43 -12.05 -12.89
CA LEU A 268 4.10 -10.89 -13.71
C LEU A 268 2.75 -11.05 -14.42
N SER A 269 2.45 -12.24 -14.94
CA SER A 269 1.14 -12.52 -15.56
C SER A 269 0.01 -12.47 -14.52
N GLY A 270 0.26 -12.90 -13.29
CA GLY A 270 -0.69 -12.77 -12.19
C GLY A 270 -0.98 -11.30 -11.82
N LEU A 271 0.05 -10.46 -11.84
CA LEU A 271 -0.10 -9.01 -11.64
C LEU A 271 -0.94 -8.38 -12.77
N ASP A 272 -0.70 -8.77 -14.02
CA ASP A 272 -1.46 -8.31 -15.19
C ASP A 272 -2.93 -8.73 -15.09
N ALA A 273 -3.21 -9.98 -14.76
CA ALA A 273 -4.58 -10.49 -14.56
C ALA A 273 -5.33 -9.75 -13.46
N SER A 274 -4.63 -9.34 -12.39
CA SER A 274 -5.22 -8.59 -11.28
C SER A 274 -5.51 -7.12 -11.63
N SER A 275 -4.97 -6.61 -12.72
CA SER A 275 -5.09 -5.19 -13.09
C SER A 275 -6.53 -4.74 -13.29
N ALA A 276 -7.39 -5.61 -13.85
CA ALA A 276 -8.81 -5.34 -14.06
C ALA A 276 -9.58 -5.20 -12.74
N ASP A 277 -9.20 -5.95 -11.70
CA ASP A 277 -9.81 -5.85 -10.38
C ASP A 277 -9.38 -4.56 -9.68
N TRP A 278 -8.12 -4.20 -9.81
CA TRP A 278 -7.61 -2.92 -9.29
C TRP A 278 -8.24 -1.74 -10.00
N ASP A 279 -8.50 -1.85 -11.30
CA ASP A 279 -9.21 -0.82 -12.05
C ASP A 279 -10.66 -0.65 -11.57
N ARG A 280 -11.38 -1.74 -11.33
CA ARG A 280 -12.72 -1.74 -10.73
C ARG A 280 -12.71 -1.16 -9.32
N PHE A 281 -11.73 -1.56 -8.50
CA PHE A 281 -11.53 -1.02 -7.16
C PHE A 281 -11.34 0.50 -7.17
N LEU A 282 -10.39 1.00 -7.98
CA LEU A 282 -10.14 2.43 -8.13
C LEU A 282 -11.36 3.18 -8.66
N THR A 283 -12.10 2.57 -9.58
CA THR A 283 -13.34 3.15 -10.12
C THR A 283 -14.37 3.35 -9.00
N ALA A 284 -14.62 2.33 -8.19
CA ALA A 284 -15.54 2.41 -7.05
C ALA A 284 -15.06 3.44 -6.02
N TYR A 285 -13.77 3.42 -5.66
CA TYR A 285 -13.22 4.37 -4.69
C TYR A 285 -13.32 5.82 -5.17
N MET A 286 -12.94 6.11 -6.43
CA MET A 286 -13.05 7.46 -7.00
C MET A 286 -14.49 7.91 -7.19
N ALA A 287 -15.43 6.99 -7.38
CA ALA A 287 -16.86 7.26 -7.33
C ALA A 287 -17.39 7.46 -5.88
N GLN A 288 -16.52 7.32 -4.89
CA GLN A 288 -16.85 7.40 -3.46
C GLN A 288 -17.88 6.32 -3.05
N ASP A 289 -17.77 5.16 -3.67
CA ASP A 289 -18.62 3.99 -3.39
C ASP A 289 -17.83 2.97 -2.56
N SER A 290 -17.86 3.14 -1.25
CA SER A 290 -17.15 2.25 -0.30
C SER A 290 -17.67 0.82 -0.31
N ARG A 291 -18.98 0.62 -0.56
CA ARG A 291 -19.57 -0.73 -0.69
C ARG A 291 -19.05 -1.43 -1.94
N GLY A 292 -19.05 -0.73 -3.08
CA GLY A 292 -18.48 -1.24 -4.32
C GLY A 292 -17.02 -1.64 -4.17
N VAL A 293 -16.23 -0.89 -3.39
CA VAL A 293 -14.84 -1.26 -3.06
C VAL A 293 -14.78 -2.58 -2.30
N VAL A 294 -15.57 -2.75 -1.23
CA VAL A 294 -15.60 -3.99 -0.43
C VAL A 294 -16.08 -5.17 -1.29
N GLU A 295 -17.10 -4.96 -2.13
CA GLU A 295 -17.61 -6.01 -3.03
C GLU A 295 -16.55 -6.48 -4.04
N VAL A 296 -15.80 -5.55 -4.65
CA VAL A 296 -14.70 -5.91 -5.56
C VAL A 296 -13.67 -6.76 -4.82
N MET A 297 -13.25 -6.33 -3.62
CA MET A 297 -12.27 -7.07 -2.82
C MET A 297 -12.77 -8.46 -2.42
N ALA A 298 -14.01 -8.57 -1.96
CA ALA A 298 -14.59 -9.84 -1.57
C ALA A 298 -14.72 -10.82 -2.75
N LYS A 299 -15.13 -10.33 -3.93
CA LYS A 299 -15.27 -11.15 -5.14
C LYS A 299 -13.93 -11.58 -5.74
N SER A 300 -12.95 -10.69 -5.74
CA SER A 300 -11.66 -10.95 -6.39
C SER A 300 -10.69 -11.75 -5.52
N ASN A 301 -10.78 -11.62 -4.20
CA ASN A 301 -9.77 -12.14 -3.27
C ASN A 301 -10.33 -13.08 -2.20
N GLY A 302 -11.64 -13.16 -1.99
CA GLY A 302 -12.30 -14.13 -1.10
C GLY A 302 -11.56 -14.33 0.24
N GLU A 303 -11.10 -15.57 0.50
CA GLU A 303 -10.38 -15.93 1.71
C GLU A 303 -9.06 -15.16 1.89
N ALA A 304 -8.37 -14.78 0.80
CA ALA A 304 -7.14 -14.00 0.89
C ALA A 304 -7.39 -12.57 1.43
N PHE A 305 -8.56 -12.01 1.18
CA PHE A 305 -8.96 -10.73 1.76
C PHE A 305 -9.16 -10.82 3.27
N GLU A 306 -9.83 -11.88 3.74
CA GLU A 306 -9.97 -12.17 5.17
C GLU A 306 -8.62 -12.37 5.87
N GLN A 307 -7.77 -13.21 5.30
CA GLN A 307 -6.43 -13.46 5.86
C GLN A 307 -5.58 -12.19 5.88
N ALA A 308 -5.71 -11.31 4.89
CA ALA A 308 -5.04 -10.02 4.89
C ALA A 308 -5.59 -9.11 6.00
N ALA A 309 -6.90 -9.08 6.20
CA ALA A 309 -7.54 -8.31 7.26
C ALA A 309 -7.11 -8.78 8.66
N ASP A 310 -6.99 -10.09 8.86
CA ASP A 310 -6.49 -10.67 10.11
C ASP A 310 -5.03 -10.30 10.35
N LYS A 311 -4.16 -10.43 9.32
CA LYS A 311 -2.74 -10.04 9.42
C LYS A 311 -2.55 -8.54 9.71
N LEU A 312 -3.48 -7.69 9.26
CA LEU A 312 -3.48 -6.25 9.51
C LEU A 312 -4.15 -5.90 10.84
N GLU A 313 -4.64 -6.89 11.59
CA GLU A 313 -5.37 -6.68 12.85
C GLU A 313 -6.50 -5.65 12.75
N ILE A 314 -7.26 -5.64 11.65
CA ILE A 314 -8.30 -4.64 11.40
C ILE A 314 -9.26 -4.57 12.60
N SER A 315 -9.86 -5.70 13.01
CA SER A 315 -10.82 -5.75 14.10
C SER A 315 -10.20 -5.40 15.47
N PRO A 316 -9.09 -5.97 15.91
CA PRO A 316 -8.45 -5.57 17.16
C PRO A 316 -8.06 -4.09 17.20
N ARG A 317 -7.54 -3.54 16.10
CA ARG A 317 -7.17 -2.12 16.00
C ARG A 317 -8.41 -1.23 16.08
N ASN A 318 -9.49 -1.54 15.37
CA ASN A 318 -10.76 -0.80 15.44
C ASN A 318 -11.27 -0.71 16.88
N LYS A 319 -11.27 -1.82 17.62
CA LYS A 319 -11.70 -1.85 19.04
C LYS A 319 -10.85 -0.96 19.93
N ARG A 320 -9.53 -0.91 19.71
CA ARG A 320 -8.62 0.00 20.46
C ARG A 320 -8.86 1.45 20.05
N TRP A 321 -8.94 1.74 18.76
CA TRP A 321 -9.12 3.09 18.23
C TRP A 321 -10.42 3.72 18.68
N LEU A 322 -11.51 3.00 18.69
CA LEU A 322 -12.80 3.50 19.20
C LEU A 322 -12.71 3.99 20.65
N LYS A 323 -11.88 3.36 21.50
CA LYS A 323 -11.65 3.84 22.88
C LYS A 323 -10.96 5.20 22.93
N VAL A 324 -10.14 5.52 21.91
CA VAL A 324 -9.41 6.80 21.78
C VAL A 324 -10.27 7.83 21.04
N MET A 325 -10.96 7.43 19.99
CA MET A 325 -11.76 8.33 19.13
C MET A 325 -12.92 8.97 19.88
N ARG A 326 -13.65 8.18 20.70
CA ARG A 326 -14.83 8.69 21.44
C ARG A 326 -14.50 9.90 22.33
N PRO A 327 -13.54 9.84 23.25
CA PRO A 327 -13.17 11.01 24.05
C PRO A 327 -12.61 12.16 23.20
N MET A 328 -11.90 11.87 22.10
CA MET A 328 -11.42 12.90 21.18
C MET A 328 -12.58 13.68 20.55
N MET A 329 -13.61 12.99 20.05
CA MET A 329 -14.81 13.63 19.47
C MET A 329 -15.59 14.46 20.50
N GLN A 330 -15.65 14.03 21.76
CA GLN A 330 -16.30 14.76 22.84
C GLN A 330 -15.56 16.06 23.21
N GLN A 331 -14.25 16.07 23.09
CA GLN A 331 -13.42 17.23 23.43
C GLN A 331 -13.51 18.34 22.37
N LYS A 332 -13.41 17.98 21.09
CA LYS A 332 -13.42 18.95 19.99
C LYS A 332 -13.70 18.27 18.63
N PRO A 333 -14.23 19.02 17.65
CA PRO A 333 -14.44 18.50 16.31
C PRO A 333 -13.11 18.01 15.70
N THR A 334 -13.12 16.78 15.23
CA THR A 334 -11.92 16.07 14.79
C THR A 334 -12.16 15.42 13.42
N LEU A 335 -11.17 15.55 12.53
CA LEU A 335 -11.09 14.78 11.29
C LEU A 335 -10.15 13.57 11.51
N PHE A 336 -10.70 12.37 11.47
CA PHE A 336 -9.94 11.14 11.48
C PHE A 336 -9.70 10.65 10.06
N VAL A 337 -8.44 10.34 9.74
CA VAL A 337 -8.01 9.81 8.45
C VAL A 337 -7.38 8.45 8.69
N VAL A 338 -8.07 7.40 8.28
CA VAL A 338 -7.67 6.00 8.48
C VAL A 338 -7.93 5.20 7.21
N GLY A 339 -7.32 4.03 7.06
CA GLY A 339 -7.56 3.17 5.90
C GLY A 339 -9.04 2.83 5.75
N LEU A 340 -9.52 2.80 4.49
CA LEU A 340 -10.96 2.63 4.17
C LEU A 340 -11.56 1.40 4.85
N PHE A 341 -10.85 0.27 4.89
CA PHE A 341 -11.37 -0.97 5.46
C PHE A 341 -11.54 -0.93 6.98
N HIS A 342 -10.84 -0.02 7.68
CA HIS A 342 -11.15 0.26 9.08
C HIS A 342 -12.52 0.90 9.26
N LEU A 343 -12.94 1.73 8.33
CA LEU A 343 -14.26 2.38 8.38
C LEU A 343 -15.39 1.42 8.01
N THR A 344 -15.26 0.79 6.84
CA THR A 344 -16.32 -0.04 6.24
C THR A 344 -16.35 -1.45 6.79
N GLY A 345 -15.27 -1.85 7.46
CA GLY A 345 -15.08 -3.22 7.91
C GLY A 345 -14.57 -4.15 6.81
N VAL A 346 -14.49 -5.40 7.18
CA VAL A 346 -14.10 -6.56 6.37
C VAL A 346 -15.16 -7.64 6.61
N PRO A 347 -15.21 -8.75 5.84
CA PRO A 347 -16.26 -9.73 6.02
C PRO A 347 -16.44 -10.27 7.44
N SER A 348 -15.36 -10.31 8.23
CA SER A 348 -15.37 -10.75 9.64
C SER A 348 -15.60 -9.63 10.69
N ASP A 349 -15.59 -8.34 10.28
CA ASP A 349 -15.74 -7.20 11.19
C ASP A 349 -16.50 -6.04 10.51
N PRO A 350 -17.59 -5.54 11.12
CA PRO A 350 -18.44 -4.52 10.50
C PRO A 350 -17.81 -3.12 10.43
N GLY A 351 -16.63 -2.90 11.01
CA GLY A 351 -15.90 -1.65 10.94
C GLY A 351 -16.32 -0.57 11.96
N ILE A 352 -15.60 0.55 11.92
CA ILE A 352 -15.78 1.68 12.85
C ILE A 352 -17.16 2.35 12.66
N LEU A 353 -17.62 2.49 11.42
CA LEU A 353 -18.91 3.15 11.13
C LEU A 353 -20.08 2.44 11.78
N GLU A 354 -20.15 1.11 11.59
CA GLU A 354 -21.19 0.30 12.18
C GLU A 354 -21.15 0.31 13.71
N ALA A 355 -19.93 0.22 14.29
CA ALA A 355 -19.75 0.28 15.73
C ALA A 355 -20.25 1.62 16.33
N LEU A 356 -19.95 2.75 15.68
CA LEU A 356 -20.44 4.06 16.10
C LEU A 356 -21.95 4.19 15.90
N HIS A 357 -22.50 3.65 14.81
CA HIS A 357 -23.94 3.65 14.54
C HIS A 357 -24.71 2.87 15.63
N GLN A 358 -24.27 1.67 15.96
CA GLN A 358 -24.84 0.84 17.04
C GLN A 358 -24.79 1.53 18.41
N GLU A 359 -23.78 2.38 18.64
CA GLU A 359 -23.70 3.18 19.84
C GLU A 359 -24.63 4.41 19.84
N GLY A 360 -25.34 4.68 18.78
CA GLY A 360 -26.31 5.77 18.66
C GLY A 360 -25.74 7.10 18.13
N TYR A 361 -24.56 7.09 17.50
CA TYR A 361 -24.12 8.24 16.69
C TYR A 361 -24.91 8.30 15.38
N THR A 362 -25.14 9.52 14.90
CA THR A 362 -25.70 9.76 13.56
C THR A 362 -24.54 9.85 12.56
N ILE A 363 -24.63 9.03 11.50
CA ILE A 363 -23.59 8.92 10.46
C ILE A 363 -24.18 9.37 9.13
N GLU A 364 -23.61 10.39 8.54
CA GLU A 364 -24.05 10.99 7.28
C GLU A 364 -22.92 10.97 6.26
N ALA A 365 -23.21 10.53 5.02
CA ALA A 365 -22.22 10.58 3.95
C ALA A 365 -21.90 12.03 3.56
N VAL A 366 -20.63 12.29 3.30
CA VAL A 366 -20.17 13.56 2.73
C VAL A 366 -19.57 13.25 1.36
N ARG A 367 -20.01 13.97 0.32
CA ARG A 367 -19.42 13.87 -1.02
C ARG A 367 -18.27 14.88 -1.17
N LEU A 368 -17.15 14.39 -1.72
CA LEU A 368 -15.92 15.17 -1.97
C LEU A 368 -15.95 15.87 -3.32
#